data_81f03eedecd7f58fe9d7c845439d61b6
#
_entry.id   81f03eedecd7f58fe9d7c845439d61b6
#
_cell.length_a   1.000
_cell.length_b   1.000
_cell.length_c   1.000
_cell.angle_alpha   90.00
_cell.angle_beta   90.00
_cell.angle_gamma   90.00
#
_symmetry.space_group_name_H-M   'P 1'
#
loop_
_entity.id
_entity.type
_entity.pdbx_description
1 polymer ?
#
loop_
_entity_poly.entity_id
_entity_poly.type
_entity_poly.pdbx_seq_one_letter_code
_entity_poly.pdbx_strand_id
1 'polypeptide(L)'
;MTWLGESTPVEAVIFDWGGTLTPWHDVDYAEESRALAAAVVGEGPGDAPQVLLEAATAVWTRSRDEHVSATLADIFTHAGLTHDEDLLHAYRDFWEPHTLTDPDVLPLLSRLKVDGVRVGVLSNTVWPRAWHEEFFMRDGVLELLDGAVYTSEVPGTKPAPQAFEAAMDAVGVTDPAACVFVGDRLFDDIWGATNVGMRTVLVPHSDIPAWQVGHSLGEPDAVVERLAHVYDVVASWRAA
;
A
#
# COMPACT_ATOMS: atom_id res chain seq x y z
N MET A 1 31.52 -25.67 17.21
CA MET A 1 31.88 -24.66 16.18
C MET A 1 30.55 -24.29 15.54
N THR A 2 29.84 -23.33 16.18
CA THR A 2 28.56 -22.83 15.71
C THR A 2 28.86 -21.85 14.57
N TRP A 3 28.47 -22.23 13.36
CA TRP A 3 28.39 -21.31 12.24
C TRP A 3 27.36 -20.27 12.60
N LEU A 4 27.78 -19.08 13.02
CA LEU A 4 26.94 -17.90 12.94
C LEU A 4 26.83 -17.61 11.45
N GLY A 5 25.70 -17.96 10.84
CA GLY A 5 25.42 -17.58 9.46
C GLY A 5 25.51 -16.04 9.39
N GLU A 6 26.34 -15.56 8.46
CA GLU A 6 26.39 -14.13 8.15
C GLU A 6 24.97 -13.71 7.77
N SER A 7 24.43 -12.70 8.45
CA SER A 7 23.10 -12.18 8.11
C SER A 7 23.19 -11.54 6.73
N THR A 8 22.27 -11.87 5.83
CA THR A 8 22.21 -11.24 4.51
C THR A 8 22.05 -9.72 4.70
N PRO A 9 22.93 -8.88 4.14
CA PRO A 9 22.82 -7.42 4.28
C PRO A 9 21.55 -6.92 3.61
N VAL A 10 20.91 -5.90 4.19
CA VAL A 10 19.71 -5.29 3.60
C VAL A 10 20.09 -4.50 2.36
N GLU A 11 19.47 -4.84 1.22
CA GLU A 11 19.63 -4.16 -0.06
C GLU A 11 18.42 -3.28 -0.42
N ALA A 12 17.22 -3.64 0.04
CA ALA A 12 16.00 -2.89 -0.24
C ALA A 12 15.06 -2.80 0.97
N VAL A 13 14.31 -1.70 1.03
CA VAL A 13 13.17 -1.51 1.92
C VAL A 13 11.94 -1.23 1.08
N ILE A 14 10.90 -2.04 1.24
CA ILE A 14 9.64 -1.93 0.54
C ILE A 14 8.57 -1.53 1.56
N PHE A 15 7.83 -0.49 1.26
CA PHE A 15 6.83 0.08 2.15
C PHE A 15 5.41 -0.22 1.64
N ASP A 16 4.50 -0.51 2.55
CA ASP A 16 3.09 -0.27 2.30
C ASP A 16 2.81 1.23 2.18
N TRP A 17 1.68 1.59 1.55
CA TRP A 17 1.32 2.98 1.34
C TRP A 17 0.28 3.47 2.34
N GLY A 18 -0.95 2.96 2.29
CA GLY A 18 -2.08 3.44 3.09
C GLY A 18 -2.03 2.93 4.53
N GLY A 19 -1.88 3.83 5.49
CA GLY A 19 -1.64 3.51 6.90
C GLY A 19 -0.16 3.48 7.27
N THR A 20 0.74 3.46 6.28
CA THR A 20 2.19 3.44 6.47
C THR A 20 2.84 4.73 5.97
N LEU A 21 3.05 4.91 4.66
CA LEU A 21 3.60 6.16 4.12
C LEU A 21 2.60 7.32 4.17
N THR A 22 1.31 7.01 4.11
CA THR A 22 0.21 7.96 4.27
C THR A 22 -0.63 7.48 5.44
N PRO A 23 -0.76 8.25 6.53
CA PRO A 23 -1.56 7.84 7.70
C PRO A 23 -3.03 7.63 7.36
N TRP A 24 -3.71 6.74 8.09
CA TRP A 24 -5.15 6.60 8.02
C TRP A 24 -5.84 7.87 8.47
N HIS A 25 -6.91 8.24 7.78
CA HIS A 25 -7.80 9.34 8.11
C HIS A 25 -9.22 8.84 8.28
N ASP A 26 -9.98 9.49 9.13
CA ASP A 26 -11.43 9.28 9.20
C ASP A 26 -12.08 9.94 7.98
N VAL A 27 -12.80 9.16 7.18
CA VAL A 27 -13.40 9.60 5.91
C VAL A 27 -14.90 9.35 5.93
N ASP A 28 -15.67 10.29 5.36
CA ASP A 28 -17.09 10.10 5.09
C ASP A 28 -17.29 9.30 3.79
N TYR A 29 -17.50 7.99 3.94
CA TYR A 29 -17.73 7.08 2.80
C TYR A 29 -19.01 7.40 2.00
N ALA A 30 -19.98 8.10 2.58
CA ALA A 30 -21.14 8.58 1.84
C ALA A 30 -20.79 9.79 0.96
N GLU A 31 -19.84 10.62 1.38
CA GLU A 31 -19.30 11.69 0.55
C GLU A 31 -18.39 11.14 -0.54
N GLU A 32 -17.54 10.18 -0.21
CA GLU A 32 -16.72 9.44 -1.16
C GLU A 32 -17.56 8.83 -2.29
N SER A 33 -18.64 8.12 -1.95
CA SER A 33 -19.51 7.48 -2.95
C SER A 33 -20.26 8.51 -3.82
N ARG A 34 -20.58 9.70 -3.29
CA ARG A 34 -21.13 10.80 -4.09
C ARG A 34 -20.09 11.35 -5.09
N ALA A 35 -18.83 11.48 -4.66
CA ALA A 35 -17.75 11.90 -5.55
C ALA A 35 -17.50 10.87 -6.65
N LEU A 36 -17.54 9.57 -6.32
CA LEU A 36 -17.42 8.50 -7.31
C LEU A 36 -18.59 8.47 -8.30
N ALA A 37 -19.81 8.75 -7.83
CA ALA A 37 -21.02 8.79 -8.66
C ALA A 37 -21.00 9.92 -9.70
N ALA A 38 -20.18 10.96 -9.51
CA ALA A 38 -20.01 12.03 -10.51
C ALA A 38 -19.43 11.50 -11.84
N ALA A 39 -18.75 10.36 -11.83
CA ALA A 39 -18.22 9.73 -13.05
C ALA A 39 -19.24 8.85 -13.80
N VAL A 40 -20.45 8.63 -13.25
CA VAL A 40 -21.48 7.81 -13.90
C VAL A 40 -22.06 8.55 -15.12
N VAL A 41 -22.14 7.82 -16.25
CA VAL A 41 -22.73 8.31 -17.50
C VAL A 41 -23.93 7.46 -17.92
N GLY A 42 -24.88 8.11 -18.61
CA GLY A 42 -26.12 7.44 -19.05
C GLY A 42 -27.23 7.42 -17.99
N GLU A 43 -28.26 6.59 -18.22
CA GLU A 43 -29.37 6.41 -17.27
C GLU A 43 -28.92 5.43 -16.17
N GLY A 44 -28.48 5.97 -15.03
CA GLY A 44 -28.21 5.20 -13.83
C GLY A 44 -29.43 5.05 -12.91
N PRO A 45 -29.39 4.18 -11.89
CA PRO A 45 -30.42 4.13 -10.85
C PRO A 45 -30.49 5.47 -10.11
N GLY A 46 -31.68 5.84 -9.60
CA GLY A 46 -31.91 7.12 -8.95
C GLY A 46 -31.05 7.38 -7.68
N ASP A 47 -30.33 6.34 -7.19
CA ASP A 47 -29.42 6.42 -6.06
C ASP A 47 -28.06 5.79 -6.41
N ALA A 48 -27.40 6.31 -7.43
CA ALA A 48 -26.07 5.85 -7.85
C ALA A 48 -25.01 5.84 -6.73
N PRO A 49 -24.94 6.86 -5.82
CA PRO A 49 -24.00 6.82 -4.71
C PRO A 49 -24.17 5.61 -3.79
N GLN A 50 -25.39 5.25 -3.43
CA GLN A 50 -25.65 4.10 -2.57
C GLN A 50 -25.27 2.79 -3.27
N VAL A 51 -25.63 2.64 -4.55
CA VAL A 51 -25.27 1.46 -5.36
C VAL A 51 -23.75 1.31 -5.48
N LEU A 52 -23.01 2.41 -5.67
CA LEU A 52 -21.55 2.42 -5.74
C LEU A 52 -20.91 2.09 -4.39
N LEU A 53 -21.45 2.57 -3.28
CA LEU A 53 -20.97 2.24 -1.94
C LEU A 53 -21.09 0.73 -1.66
N GLU A 54 -22.24 0.14 -2.02
CA GLU A 54 -22.47 -1.30 -1.87
C GLU A 54 -21.54 -2.11 -2.79
N ALA A 55 -21.37 -1.67 -4.03
CA ALA A 55 -20.47 -2.28 -5.00
C ALA A 55 -18.99 -2.21 -4.55
N ALA A 56 -18.53 -1.04 -4.09
CA ALA A 56 -17.19 -0.85 -3.55
C ALA A 56 -16.95 -1.79 -2.36
N THR A 57 -17.91 -1.85 -1.42
CA THR A 57 -17.83 -2.76 -0.27
C THR A 57 -17.69 -4.23 -0.71
N ALA A 58 -18.48 -4.67 -1.70
CA ALA A 58 -18.43 -6.03 -2.21
C ALA A 58 -17.10 -6.34 -2.93
N VAL A 59 -16.62 -5.42 -3.76
CA VAL A 59 -15.35 -5.55 -4.50
C VAL A 59 -14.16 -5.60 -3.53
N TRP A 60 -14.10 -4.70 -2.56
CA TRP A 60 -13.06 -4.71 -1.53
C TRP A 60 -13.10 -5.97 -0.64
N THR A 61 -14.28 -6.41 -0.25
CA THR A 61 -14.44 -7.65 0.53
C THR A 61 -13.91 -8.85 -0.24
N ARG A 62 -14.28 -8.98 -1.52
CA ARG A 62 -13.77 -10.05 -2.39
C ARG A 62 -12.25 -9.97 -2.53
N SER A 63 -11.72 -8.79 -2.82
CA SER A 63 -10.28 -8.57 -2.97
C SER A 63 -9.51 -9.00 -1.73
N ARG A 64 -10.00 -8.59 -0.55
CA ARG A 64 -9.41 -8.96 0.75
C ARG A 64 -9.50 -10.46 1.03
N ASP A 65 -10.67 -11.06 0.85
CA ASP A 65 -10.93 -12.46 1.28
C ASP A 65 -10.34 -13.48 0.30
N GLU A 66 -10.27 -13.16 -0.99
CA GLU A 66 -9.74 -14.04 -2.05
C GLU A 66 -8.32 -13.67 -2.47
N HIS A 67 -7.76 -12.57 -1.95
CA HIS A 67 -6.43 -12.03 -2.28
C HIS A 67 -6.24 -11.76 -3.78
N VAL A 68 -7.30 -11.28 -4.43
CA VAL A 68 -7.32 -10.98 -5.86
C VAL A 68 -7.36 -9.48 -6.11
N SER A 69 -6.77 -9.07 -7.21
CA SER A 69 -6.78 -7.67 -7.65
C SER A 69 -8.19 -7.14 -7.91
N ALA A 70 -8.35 -5.84 -7.74
CA ALA A 70 -9.54 -5.10 -8.12
C ALA A 70 -9.15 -3.69 -8.60
N THR A 71 -10.05 -3.09 -9.41
CA THR A 71 -9.88 -1.75 -9.98
C THR A 71 -11.14 -0.90 -9.74
N LEU A 72 -11.06 0.40 -9.99
CA LEU A 72 -12.24 1.26 -10.00
C LEU A 72 -13.28 0.77 -11.03
N ALA A 73 -12.84 0.32 -12.20
CA ALA A 73 -13.73 -0.22 -13.24
C ALA A 73 -14.51 -1.46 -12.77
N ASP A 74 -13.91 -2.28 -11.89
CA ASP A 74 -14.62 -3.42 -11.29
C ASP A 74 -15.76 -2.97 -10.38
N ILE A 75 -15.61 -1.86 -9.67
CA ILE A 75 -16.68 -1.28 -8.84
C ILE A 75 -17.88 -0.87 -9.70
N PHE A 76 -17.62 -0.13 -10.78
CA PHE A 76 -18.68 0.28 -11.71
C PHE A 76 -19.33 -0.93 -12.40
N THR A 77 -18.53 -1.91 -12.81
CA THR A 77 -19.03 -3.16 -13.41
C THR A 77 -19.92 -3.92 -12.43
N HIS A 78 -19.49 -4.04 -11.16
CA HIS A 78 -20.29 -4.70 -10.11
C HIS A 78 -21.60 -3.96 -9.83
N ALA A 79 -21.57 -2.62 -9.87
CA ALA A 79 -22.74 -1.76 -9.73
C ALA A 79 -23.70 -1.84 -10.95
N GLY A 80 -23.26 -2.41 -12.07
CA GLY A 80 -24.02 -2.40 -13.33
C GLY A 80 -24.11 -1.00 -13.96
N LEU A 81 -23.11 -0.13 -13.67
CA LEU A 81 -23.03 1.26 -14.11
C LEU A 81 -21.94 1.45 -15.16
N THR A 82 -22.17 2.39 -16.08
CA THR A 82 -21.14 2.87 -17.01
C THR A 82 -20.54 4.15 -16.45
N HIS A 83 -19.22 4.30 -16.54
CA HIS A 83 -18.50 5.49 -16.10
C HIS A 83 -17.65 6.08 -17.22
N ASP A 84 -17.24 7.33 -17.02
CA ASP A 84 -16.26 8.03 -17.83
C ASP A 84 -15.02 8.30 -16.96
N GLU A 85 -13.87 7.80 -17.39
CA GLU A 85 -12.61 7.94 -16.67
C GLU A 85 -12.19 9.43 -16.51
N ASP A 86 -12.51 10.27 -17.50
CA ASP A 86 -12.21 11.70 -17.43
C ASP A 86 -13.03 12.42 -16.31
N LEU A 87 -14.13 11.82 -15.85
CA LEU A 87 -14.95 12.36 -14.77
C LEU A 87 -14.56 11.82 -13.38
N LEU A 88 -13.59 10.92 -13.27
CA LEU A 88 -13.09 10.41 -11.99
C LEU A 88 -12.30 11.46 -11.19
N HIS A 89 -12.03 12.63 -11.77
CA HIS A 89 -11.32 13.71 -11.08
C HIS A 89 -12.00 14.15 -9.77
N ALA A 90 -13.33 14.17 -9.69
CA ALA A 90 -14.06 14.51 -8.47
C ALA A 90 -13.79 13.51 -7.32
N TYR A 91 -13.69 12.22 -7.66
CA TYR A 91 -13.34 11.16 -6.70
C TYR A 91 -11.87 11.27 -6.27
N ARG A 92 -10.96 11.55 -7.20
CA ARG A 92 -9.54 11.78 -6.89
C ARG A 92 -9.37 13.02 -5.99
N ASP A 93 -10.06 14.13 -6.31
CA ASP A 93 -10.01 15.38 -5.54
C ASP A 93 -10.57 15.19 -4.12
N PHE A 94 -11.59 14.35 -3.95
CA PHE A 94 -12.07 13.94 -2.62
C PHE A 94 -10.94 13.29 -1.80
N TRP A 95 -10.16 12.39 -2.41
CA TRP A 95 -9.09 11.67 -1.71
C TRP A 95 -7.81 12.48 -1.52
N GLU A 96 -7.57 13.53 -2.31
CA GLU A 96 -6.31 14.29 -2.28
C GLU A 96 -5.89 14.74 -0.87
N PRO A 97 -6.77 15.35 -0.03
CA PRO A 97 -6.39 15.76 1.33
C PRO A 97 -6.12 14.60 2.29
N HIS A 98 -6.59 13.40 1.95
CA HIS A 98 -6.41 12.18 2.74
C HIS A 98 -5.21 11.33 2.30
N THR A 99 -4.42 11.82 1.34
CA THR A 99 -3.28 11.12 0.75
C THR A 99 -1.95 11.84 0.97
N LEU A 100 -1.91 12.77 1.95
CA LEU A 100 -0.67 13.46 2.29
C LEU A 100 0.32 12.48 2.90
N THR A 101 1.54 12.50 2.38
CA THR A 101 2.64 11.67 2.87
C THR A 101 3.06 12.11 4.28
N ASP A 102 3.30 11.16 5.18
CA ASP A 102 3.78 11.45 6.54
C ASP A 102 5.08 12.27 6.49
N PRO A 103 5.24 13.30 7.35
CA PRO A 103 6.43 14.16 7.36
C PRO A 103 7.77 13.42 7.56
N ASP A 104 7.77 12.24 8.18
CA ASP A 104 8.97 11.44 8.38
C ASP A 104 9.45 10.74 7.09
N VAL A 105 8.60 10.61 6.06
CA VAL A 105 8.89 9.82 4.84
C VAL A 105 10.05 10.42 4.04
N LEU A 106 9.96 11.70 3.67
CA LEU A 106 11.00 12.33 2.85
C LEU A 106 12.40 12.24 3.49
N PRO A 107 12.58 12.53 4.80
CA PRO A 107 13.88 12.33 5.47
C PRO A 107 14.32 10.87 5.52
N LEU A 108 13.39 9.94 5.81
CA LEU A 108 13.67 8.50 5.88
C LEU A 108 14.18 7.98 4.55
N LEU A 109 13.40 8.18 3.46
CA LEU A 109 13.77 7.69 2.14
C LEU A 109 15.07 8.30 1.66
N SER A 110 15.29 9.60 1.90
CA SER A 110 16.54 10.27 1.55
C SER A 110 17.76 9.63 2.25
N ARG A 111 17.65 9.26 3.53
CA ARG A 111 18.73 8.58 4.26
C ARG A 111 19.00 7.20 3.71
N LEU A 112 17.95 6.40 3.44
CA LEU A 112 18.09 5.07 2.84
C LEU A 112 18.81 5.15 1.49
N LYS A 113 18.45 6.11 0.63
CA LYS A 113 19.09 6.34 -0.67
C LYS A 113 20.56 6.73 -0.54
N VAL A 114 20.93 7.60 0.42
CA VAL A 114 22.32 7.96 0.68
C VAL A 114 23.17 6.75 1.04
N ASP A 115 22.60 5.79 1.77
CA ASP A 115 23.26 4.53 2.14
C ASP A 115 23.24 3.46 1.04
N GLY A 116 22.68 3.79 -0.14
CA GLY A 116 22.58 2.87 -1.28
C GLY A 116 21.52 1.78 -1.09
N VAL A 117 20.56 1.97 -0.17
CA VAL A 117 19.41 1.07 0.00
C VAL A 117 18.34 1.45 -1.03
N ARG A 118 17.85 0.45 -1.77
CA ARG A 118 16.74 0.64 -2.71
C ARG A 118 15.43 0.81 -1.96
N VAL A 119 14.55 1.63 -2.50
CA VAL A 119 13.26 1.96 -1.88
C VAL A 119 12.14 1.57 -2.82
N GLY A 120 11.19 0.77 -2.31
CA GLY A 120 10.01 0.35 -3.06
C GLY A 120 8.70 0.63 -2.34
N VAL A 121 7.60 0.52 -3.10
CA VAL A 121 6.23 0.57 -2.59
C VAL A 121 5.46 -0.66 -3.07
N LEU A 122 4.65 -1.25 -2.19
CA LEU A 122 3.65 -2.26 -2.52
C LEU A 122 2.32 -1.89 -1.84
N SER A 123 1.35 -1.43 -2.62
CA SER A 123 0.05 -0.97 -2.12
C SER A 123 -1.09 -1.87 -2.59
N ASN A 124 -1.92 -2.34 -1.64
CA ASN A 124 -3.24 -2.90 -1.95
C ASN A 124 -4.19 -1.75 -2.30
N THR A 125 -4.60 -1.66 -3.57
CA THR A 125 -5.35 -0.52 -4.09
C THR A 125 -6.23 -0.91 -5.28
N VAL A 126 -7.31 -0.16 -5.49
CA VAL A 126 -8.14 -0.18 -6.70
C VAL A 126 -7.80 0.98 -7.65
N TRP A 127 -6.92 1.88 -7.24
CA TRP A 127 -6.58 3.09 -7.98
C TRP A 127 -5.51 2.83 -9.04
N PRO A 128 -5.50 3.62 -10.12
CA PRO A 128 -4.45 3.54 -11.12
C PRO A 128 -3.13 4.08 -10.58
N ARG A 129 -2.01 3.55 -11.09
CA ARG A 129 -0.63 3.99 -10.79
C ARG A 129 -0.47 5.50 -10.84
N ALA A 130 -1.02 6.13 -11.89
CA ALA A 130 -0.86 7.56 -12.12
C ALA A 130 -1.29 8.42 -10.91
N TRP A 131 -2.34 8.02 -10.19
CA TRP A 131 -2.79 8.78 -9.02
C TRP A 131 -1.81 8.69 -7.85
N HIS A 132 -1.29 7.49 -7.58
CA HIS A 132 -0.28 7.31 -6.54
C HIS A 132 1.00 8.11 -6.84
N GLU A 133 1.46 8.04 -8.10
CA GLU A 133 2.66 8.75 -8.53
C GLU A 133 2.47 10.28 -8.51
N GLU A 134 1.29 10.79 -8.83
CA GLU A 134 0.95 12.20 -8.69
C GLU A 134 0.96 12.66 -7.22
N PHE A 135 0.45 11.85 -6.28
CA PHE A 135 0.53 12.16 -4.84
C PHE A 135 1.98 12.14 -4.37
N PHE A 136 2.77 11.15 -4.75
CA PHE A 136 4.20 11.10 -4.43
C PHE A 136 4.99 12.26 -5.05
N MET A 137 4.63 12.68 -6.26
CA MET A 137 5.24 13.84 -6.93
C MET A 137 4.89 15.14 -6.20
N ARG A 138 3.62 15.34 -5.82
CA ARG A 138 3.16 16.48 -5.01
C ARG A 138 3.99 16.63 -3.73
N ASP A 139 4.27 15.49 -3.07
CA ASP A 139 4.95 15.46 -1.77
C ASP A 139 6.49 15.37 -1.90
N GLY A 140 7.02 15.35 -3.13
CA GLY A 140 8.46 15.38 -3.42
C GLY A 140 9.20 14.07 -3.13
N VAL A 141 8.49 12.92 -3.07
CA VAL A 141 9.08 11.60 -2.74
C VAL A 141 9.18 10.65 -3.93
N LEU A 142 8.51 10.93 -5.06
CA LEU A 142 8.48 10.04 -6.22
C LEU A 142 9.88 9.66 -6.72
N GLU A 143 10.78 10.63 -6.84
CA GLU A 143 12.16 10.43 -7.34
C GLU A 143 13.05 9.61 -6.39
N LEU A 144 12.59 9.34 -5.17
CA LEU A 144 13.30 8.49 -4.20
C LEU A 144 12.93 7.02 -4.32
N LEU A 145 11.87 6.69 -5.07
CA LEU A 145 11.42 5.32 -5.28
C LEU A 145 12.21 4.68 -6.43
N ASP A 146 12.74 3.48 -6.19
CA ASP A 146 13.38 2.64 -7.21
C ASP A 146 12.35 1.75 -7.93
N GLY A 147 11.21 1.48 -7.31
CA GLY A 147 10.12 0.70 -7.87
C GLY A 147 8.83 0.81 -7.07
N ALA A 148 7.71 0.56 -7.73
CA ALA A 148 6.41 0.52 -7.06
C ALA A 148 5.49 -0.52 -7.72
N VAL A 149 4.72 -1.21 -6.90
CA VAL A 149 3.66 -2.13 -7.31
C VAL A 149 2.35 -1.70 -6.68
N TYR A 150 1.36 -1.51 -7.53
CA TYR A 150 -0.02 -1.22 -7.16
C TYR A 150 -0.86 -2.42 -7.55
N THR A 151 -1.60 -2.98 -6.60
CA THR A 151 -2.27 -4.27 -6.85
C THR A 151 -3.43 -4.19 -7.85
N SER A 152 -3.85 -3.00 -8.24
CA SER A 152 -4.74 -2.80 -9.38
C SER A 152 -4.13 -3.23 -10.73
N GLU A 153 -2.79 -3.43 -10.80
CA GLU A 153 -2.05 -3.77 -12.02
C GLU A 153 -1.49 -5.20 -12.03
N VAL A 154 -1.56 -5.92 -10.91
CA VAL A 154 -1.03 -7.28 -10.75
C VAL A 154 -2.11 -8.24 -10.26
N PRO A 155 -2.03 -9.55 -10.54
CA PRO A 155 -3.15 -10.48 -10.27
C PRO A 155 -3.54 -10.66 -8.80
N GLY A 156 -2.62 -10.43 -7.87
CA GLY A 156 -2.82 -10.70 -6.45
C GLY A 156 -2.60 -9.48 -5.57
N THR A 157 -3.21 -9.52 -4.39
CA THR A 157 -3.01 -8.52 -3.33
C THR A 157 -2.21 -9.12 -2.17
N LYS A 158 -1.59 -8.29 -1.32
CA LYS A 158 -1.07 -8.75 -0.02
C LYS A 158 -2.20 -9.44 0.74
N PRO A 159 -1.96 -10.57 1.41
CA PRO A 159 -0.66 -11.19 1.69
C PRO A 159 -0.21 -12.24 0.66
N ALA A 160 -0.76 -12.29 -0.56
CA ALA A 160 -0.36 -13.29 -1.56
C ALA A 160 1.12 -13.12 -1.94
N PRO A 161 1.92 -14.21 -2.00
CA PRO A 161 3.36 -14.16 -2.27
C PRO A 161 3.71 -13.40 -3.55
N GLN A 162 2.90 -13.54 -4.61
CA GLN A 162 3.13 -12.93 -5.91
C GLN A 162 3.20 -11.39 -5.86
N ALA A 163 2.48 -10.76 -4.91
CA ALA A 163 2.52 -9.30 -4.74
C ALA A 163 3.90 -8.87 -4.20
N PHE A 164 4.46 -9.60 -3.24
CA PHE A 164 5.79 -9.31 -2.69
C PHE A 164 6.90 -9.63 -3.69
N GLU A 165 6.79 -10.74 -4.44
CA GLU A 165 7.71 -11.11 -5.52
C GLU A 165 7.76 -10.01 -6.58
N ALA A 166 6.60 -9.50 -7.01
CA ALA A 166 6.52 -8.38 -7.95
C ALA A 166 7.17 -7.10 -7.39
N ALA A 167 7.02 -6.84 -6.09
CA ALA A 167 7.65 -5.68 -5.45
C ALA A 167 9.17 -5.82 -5.36
N MET A 168 9.70 -7.02 -5.08
CA MET A 168 11.14 -7.31 -5.14
C MET A 168 11.68 -7.11 -6.54
N ASP A 169 10.99 -7.63 -7.55
CA ASP A 169 11.39 -7.47 -8.95
C ASP A 169 11.42 -5.99 -9.34
N ALA A 170 10.43 -5.21 -8.90
CA ALA A 170 10.35 -3.78 -9.19
C ALA A 170 11.54 -2.98 -8.63
N VAL A 171 12.08 -3.38 -7.47
CA VAL A 171 13.29 -2.78 -6.90
C VAL A 171 14.57 -3.49 -7.33
N GLY A 172 14.47 -4.57 -8.13
CA GLY A 172 15.61 -5.32 -8.67
C GLY A 172 16.38 -6.12 -7.62
N VAL A 173 15.73 -6.64 -6.58
CA VAL A 173 16.31 -7.55 -5.57
C VAL A 173 15.62 -8.90 -5.68
N THR A 174 16.41 -9.98 -5.71
CA THR A 174 15.89 -11.33 -5.89
C THR A 174 15.96 -12.20 -4.61
N ASP A 175 16.80 -11.80 -3.64
CA ASP A 175 16.89 -12.49 -2.35
C ASP A 175 15.94 -11.84 -1.35
N PRO A 176 14.85 -12.50 -0.93
CA PRO A 176 13.92 -11.94 0.04
C PRO A 176 14.60 -11.63 1.40
N ALA A 177 15.64 -12.37 1.79
CA ALA A 177 16.39 -12.10 3.03
C ALA A 177 17.17 -10.76 2.99
N ALA A 178 17.40 -10.22 1.79
CA ALA A 178 17.99 -8.89 1.58
C ALA A 178 16.93 -7.76 1.55
N CYS A 179 15.64 -8.10 1.67
CA CYS A 179 14.53 -7.15 1.68
C CYS A 179 13.96 -6.98 3.08
N VAL A 180 13.55 -5.74 3.37
CA VAL A 180 12.73 -5.39 4.54
C VAL A 180 11.38 -4.91 4.04
N PHE A 181 10.30 -5.44 4.60
CA PHE A 181 8.96 -4.92 4.39
C PHE A 181 8.52 -4.10 5.60
N VAL A 182 7.98 -2.91 5.34
CA VAL A 182 7.49 -1.99 6.37
C VAL A 182 6.01 -1.75 6.15
N GLY A 183 5.18 -2.04 7.13
CA GLY A 183 3.73 -1.88 7.02
C GLY A 183 3.04 -1.71 8.36
N ASP A 184 1.73 -1.42 8.33
CA ASP A 184 0.91 -1.19 9.53
C ASP A 184 0.01 -2.39 9.88
N ARG A 185 -0.13 -3.39 8.98
CA ARG A 185 -1.03 -4.52 9.16
C ARG A 185 -0.30 -5.82 9.45
N LEU A 186 -0.71 -6.48 10.54
CA LEU A 186 -0.09 -7.76 10.93
C LEU A 186 -0.26 -8.85 9.88
N PHE A 187 -1.43 -8.95 9.24
CA PHE A 187 -1.68 -10.03 8.28
C PHE A 187 -1.19 -9.70 6.87
N ASP A 188 -1.66 -8.60 6.32
CA ASP A 188 -1.36 -8.27 4.92
C ASP A 188 0.13 -8.00 4.72
N ASP A 189 0.76 -7.25 5.64
CA ASP A 189 2.14 -6.80 5.51
C ASP A 189 3.12 -7.76 6.19
N ILE A 190 2.95 -7.96 7.51
CA ILE A 190 3.96 -8.68 8.30
C ILE A 190 3.93 -10.18 8.00
N TRP A 191 2.75 -10.82 8.14
CA TRP A 191 2.63 -12.24 7.84
C TRP A 191 2.94 -12.54 6.37
N GLY A 192 2.42 -11.71 5.44
CA GLY A 192 2.66 -11.86 4.00
C GLY A 192 4.14 -11.80 3.65
N ALA A 193 4.85 -10.77 4.10
CA ALA A 193 6.28 -10.59 3.85
C ALA A 193 7.14 -11.67 4.51
N THR A 194 6.80 -12.07 5.75
CA THR A 194 7.52 -13.15 6.45
C THR A 194 7.41 -14.47 5.69
N ASN A 195 6.25 -14.79 5.10
CA ASN A 195 6.06 -16.04 4.34
C ASN A 195 6.88 -16.13 3.05
N VAL A 196 7.30 -15.01 2.49
CA VAL A 196 8.23 -14.99 1.35
C VAL A 196 9.69 -14.88 1.78
N GLY A 197 9.97 -14.76 3.09
CA GLY A 197 11.31 -14.72 3.66
C GLY A 197 11.93 -13.34 3.84
N MET A 198 11.14 -12.28 3.75
CA MET A 198 11.58 -10.91 4.06
C MET A 198 11.67 -10.69 5.58
N ARG A 199 12.52 -9.75 6.00
CA ARG A 199 12.44 -9.14 7.33
C ARG A 199 11.31 -8.13 7.37
N THR A 200 10.74 -7.92 8.56
CA THR A 200 9.53 -7.12 8.71
C THR A 200 9.64 -6.08 9.81
N VAL A 201 9.10 -4.89 9.54
CA VAL A 201 8.95 -3.81 10.52
C VAL A 201 7.49 -3.38 10.57
N LEU A 202 6.88 -3.48 11.74
CA LEU A 202 5.54 -2.97 11.99
C LEU A 202 5.60 -1.52 12.45
N VAL A 203 4.78 -0.65 11.84
CA VAL A 203 4.64 0.77 12.20
C VAL A 203 3.18 1.09 12.52
N PRO A 204 2.68 0.81 13.73
CA PRO A 204 1.28 1.04 14.10
C PRO A 204 1.06 2.52 14.49
N HIS A 205 1.38 3.46 13.60
CA HIS A 205 1.39 4.89 13.89
C HIS A 205 0.10 5.62 13.52
N SER A 206 -0.85 4.93 12.93
CA SER A 206 -2.16 5.48 12.58
C SER A 206 -3.30 4.52 12.95
N ASP A 207 -4.49 5.07 13.17
CA ASP A 207 -5.67 4.28 13.55
C ASP A 207 -6.29 3.61 12.32
N ILE A 208 -6.13 2.30 12.20
CA ILE A 208 -6.76 1.52 11.13
C ILE A 208 -8.28 1.49 11.38
N PRO A 209 -9.13 1.80 10.40
CA PRO A 209 -10.58 1.64 10.53
C PRO A 209 -10.95 0.22 10.95
N ALA A 210 -11.84 0.08 11.94
CA ALA A 210 -12.16 -1.21 12.58
C ALA A 210 -12.56 -2.31 11.57
N TRP A 211 -13.24 -1.97 10.48
CA TRP A 211 -13.65 -2.89 9.42
C TRP A 211 -12.47 -3.34 8.53
N GLN A 212 -11.32 -2.66 8.60
CA GLN A 212 -10.10 -2.99 7.86
C GLN A 212 -9.04 -3.71 8.71
N VAL A 213 -9.23 -3.84 10.02
CA VAL A 213 -8.23 -4.44 10.92
C VAL A 213 -7.84 -5.86 10.50
N GLY A 214 -8.77 -6.64 9.94
CA GLY A 214 -8.47 -7.96 9.39
C GLY A 214 -7.97 -8.97 10.43
N HIS A 215 -7.09 -9.87 9.99
CA HIS A 215 -6.47 -10.88 10.83
C HIS A 215 -5.32 -10.31 11.67
N SER A 216 -5.15 -10.83 12.88
CA SER A 216 -4.05 -10.47 13.79
C SER A 216 -2.84 -11.41 13.68
N LEU A 217 -2.74 -12.23 12.63
CA LEU A 217 -1.60 -13.10 12.39
C LEU A 217 -0.42 -12.28 11.88
N GLY A 218 0.77 -12.57 12.41
CA GLY A 218 2.03 -11.95 12.04
C GLY A 218 2.83 -11.59 13.29
N GLU A 219 4.11 -11.94 13.25
CA GLU A 219 5.09 -11.55 14.27
C GLU A 219 6.19 -10.74 13.56
N PRO A 220 6.25 -9.42 13.78
CA PRO A 220 7.26 -8.57 13.14
C PRO A 220 8.64 -8.79 13.76
N ASP A 221 9.71 -8.68 12.96
CA ASP A 221 11.09 -8.71 13.46
C ASP A 221 11.42 -7.45 14.27
N ALA A 222 10.75 -6.33 13.98
CA ALA A 222 10.84 -5.10 14.76
C ALA A 222 9.50 -4.34 14.76
N VAL A 223 9.28 -3.56 15.81
CA VAL A 223 8.14 -2.62 15.91
C VAL A 223 8.69 -1.24 16.21
N VAL A 224 8.25 -0.24 15.48
CA VAL A 224 8.62 1.16 15.70
C VAL A 224 7.37 2.03 15.75
N GLU A 225 7.37 3.06 16.60
CA GLU A 225 6.21 3.94 16.77
C GLU A 225 6.08 5.00 15.68
N ARG A 226 7.18 5.26 14.93
CA ARG A 226 7.25 6.29 13.87
C ARG A 226 8.14 5.82 12.74
N LEU A 227 7.81 6.27 11.52
CA LEU A 227 8.61 5.98 10.32
C LEU A 227 10.07 6.42 10.45
N ALA A 228 10.36 7.55 11.10
CA ALA A 228 11.73 8.00 11.33
C ALA A 228 12.64 6.94 11.98
N HIS A 229 12.09 6.04 12.80
CA HIS A 229 12.85 4.99 13.50
C HIS A 229 13.16 3.77 12.63
N VAL A 230 12.48 3.60 11.48
CA VAL A 230 12.74 2.49 10.55
C VAL A 230 14.20 2.48 10.10
N TYR A 231 14.77 3.66 9.85
CA TYR A 231 16.17 3.77 9.43
C TYR A 231 17.14 3.12 10.43
N ASP A 232 16.97 3.34 11.72
CA ASP A 232 17.88 2.82 12.75
C ASP A 232 17.79 1.29 12.85
N VAL A 233 16.59 0.72 12.66
CA VAL A 233 16.39 -0.73 12.56
C VAL A 233 17.13 -1.29 11.35
N VAL A 234 16.92 -0.72 10.16
CA VAL A 234 17.57 -1.14 8.91
C VAL A 234 19.10 -1.03 9.03
N ALA A 235 19.62 0.08 9.57
CA ALA A 235 21.04 0.28 9.77
C ALA A 235 21.65 -0.77 10.71
N SER A 236 20.92 -1.16 11.77
CA SER A 236 21.38 -2.22 12.68
C SER A 236 21.50 -3.59 11.98
N TRP A 237 20.57 -3.91 11.09
CA TRP A 237 20.59 -5.15 10.32
C TRP A 237 21.63 -5.18 9.19
N ARG A 238 22.09 -4.03 8.75
CA ARG A 238 23.21 -3.91 7.78
C ARG A 238 24.57 -4.01 8.41
N ALA A 239 24.67 -3.72 9.71
CA ALA A 239 25.92 -3.79 10.47
C ALA A 239 26.18 -5.17 11.11
N ALA A 240 25.20 -6.05 11.12
CA ALA A 240 25.24 -7.38 11.73
C ALA A 240 25.78 -8.45 10.77
#